data_bccbcf91470539137781823d03f65caa
#
_entry.id   bccbcf91470539137781823d03f65caa
#
_cell.length_a   1.000
_cell.length_b   1.000
_cell.length_c   1.000
_cell.angle_alpha   90.00
_cell.angle_beta   90.00
_cell.angle_gamma   90.00
#
_symmetry.space_group_name_H-M   'P 1'
#
loop_
_entity.id
_entity.type
_entity.pdbx_description
1 polymer ?
#
loop_
_entity_poly.entity_id
_entity_poly.type
_entity_poly.pdbx_seq_one_letter_code
_entity_poly.pdbx_strand_id
1 'polypeptide(L)'
;FLSLAEIRRRFPDGISELPRHMGLHGAITDDTQMTLFTVEGILRARVRGALKGICHPPSVIHHALLRWYRTQGGNPKVQTDDVGLINDPRLRIRRAPGNTCLSSLAASTHYGDVARNNSKGCGTIMRVAPIGLMFPRDQVRAMAIESSALTHGHRTGQLAAAAWAEMLADVAGG
;
A
#
# COMPACT_ATOMS: atom_id res chain seq x y z
N PHE A 1 4.36 19.65 3.03
CA PHE A 1 3.38 19.82 4.14
C PHE A 1 3.07 21.30 4.30
N LEU A 2 1.80 21.64 4.48
CA LEU A 2 1.35 23.01 4.78
C LEU A 2 1.33 23.23 6.29
N SER A 3 1.63 24.44 6.75
CA SER A 3 1.43 24.82 8.15
C SER A 3 -0.06 24.93 8.47
N LEU A 4 -0.42 24.78 9.76
CA LEU A 4 -1.81 24.97 10.20
C LEU A 4 -2.35 26.36 9.84
N ALA A 5 -1.51 27.40 9.97
CA ALA A 5 -1.88 28.77 9.59
C ALA A 5 -2.21 28.87 8.09
N GLU A 6 -1.45 28.20 7.24
CA GLU A 6 -1.69 28.18 5.80
C GLU A 6 -2.93 27.38 5.43
N ILE A 7 -3.18 26.23 6.11
CA ILE A 7 -4.41 25.45 5.95
C ILE A 7 -5.63 26.30 6.31
N ARG A 8 -5.62 26.96 7.46
CA ARG A 8 -6.72 27.85 7.91
C ARG A 8 -6.94 29.03 6.96
N ARG A 9 -5.88 29.57 6.39
CA ARG A 9 -5.99 30.65 5.39
C ARG A 9 -6.63 30.19 4.10
N ARG A 10 -6.31 28.96 3.63
CA ARG A 10 -6.86 28.41 2.39
C ARG A 10 -8.29 27.88 2.56
N PHE A 11 -8.61 27.41 3.73
CA PHE A 11 -9.88 26.78 4.07
C PHE A 11 -10.42 27.36 5.38
N PRO A 12 -10.85 28.65 5.38
CA PRO A 12 -11.29 29.34 6.62
C PRO A 12 -12.49 28.66 7.25
N ASP A 13 -13.40 28.13 6.43
CA ASP A 13 -14.63 27.43 6.84
C ASP A 13 -14.49 25.91 6.90
N GLY A 14 -13.26 25.40 6.87
CA GLY A 14 -12.96 23.98 6.78
C GLY A 14 -12.92 23.45 5.35
N ILE A 15 -12.59 22.18 5.20
CA ILE A 15 -12.51 21.52 3.88
C ILE A 15 -13.89 20.93 3.57
N SER A 16 -14.69 21.67 2.80
CA SER A 16 -16.02 21.26 2.35
C SER A 16 -16.01 20.54 1.00
N GLU A 17 -14.96 20.72 0.21
CA GLU A 17 -14.79 20.11 -1.11
C GLU A 17 -13.38 19.53 -1.27
N LEU A 18 -13.25 18.53 -2.12
CA LEU A 18 -11.96 17.96 -2.47
C LEU A 18 -11.13 19.01 -3.23
N PRO A 19 -9.92 19.36 -2.76
CA PRO A 19 -9.11 20.38 -3.40
C PRO A 19 -8.62 19.90 -4.79
N ARG A 20 -8.38 20.86 -5.67
CA ARG A 20 -7.67 20.58 -6.93
C ARG A 20 -6.18 20.38 -6.65
N HIS A 21 -5.63 19.30 -7.20
CA HIS A 21 -4.21 19.00 -7.16
C HIS A 21 -3.73 18.58 -8.54
N MET A 22 -2.66 19.18 -9.05
CA MET A 22 -2.11 18.93 -10.39
C MET A 22 -3.18 19.00 -11.51
N GLY A 23 -4.09 19.96 -11.41
CA GLY A 23 -5.18 20.18 -12.38
C GLY A 23 -6.37 19.23 -12.24
N LEU A 24 -6.32 18.25 -11.35
CA LEU A 24 -7.39 17.28 -11.10
C LEU A 24 -8.14 17.61 -9.82
N HIS A 25 -9.46 17.49 -9.85
CA HIS A 25 -10.31 17.57 -8.68
C HIS A 25 -10.32 16.21 -7.95
N GLY A 26 -10.03 16.20 -6.65
CA GLY A 26 -9.97 14.97 -5.88
C GLY A 26 -8.89 13.98 -6.35
N ALA A 27 -7.72 14.49 -6.75
CA ALA A 27 -6.62 13.63 -7.20
C ALA A 27 -6.18 12.66 -6.08
N ILE A 28 -6.05 11.38 -6.43
CA ILE A 28 -5.50 10.35 -5.55
C ILE A 28 -3.99 10.52 -5.37
N THR A 29 -3.46 10.07 -4.21
CA THR A 29 -2.02 10.01 -3.92
C THR A 29 -1.50 8.57 -3.93
N ASP A 30 -0.28 8.37 -3.46
CA ASP A 30 0.32 7.05 -3.26
C ASP A 30 -0.48 6.17 -2.30
N ASP A 31 -1.19 6.77 -1.33
CA ASP A 31 -2.10 6.05 -0.42
C ASP A 31 -3.09 5.18 -1.21
N THR A 32 -3.83 5.79 -2.12
CA THR A 32 -4.80 5.06 -2.96
C THR A 32 -4.11 4.16 -3.97
N GLN A 33 -3.01 4.61 -4.58
CA GLN A 33 -2.28 3.80 -5.54
C GLN A 33 -1.78 2.51 -4.90
N MET A 34 -1.10 2.59 -3.75
CA MET A 34 -0.59 1.41 -3.06
C MET A 34 -1.70 0.51 -2.51
N THR A 35 -2.84 1.09 -2.11
CA THR A 35 -4.04 0.32 -1.75
C THR A 35 -4.53 -0.52 -2.93
N LEU A 36 -4.66 0.06 -4.12
CA LEU A 36 -5.08 -0.65 -5.34
C LEU A 36 -4.09 -1.78 -5.72
N PHE A 37 -2.78 -1.52 -5.66
CA PHE A 37 -1.78 -2.56 -5.92
C PHE A 37 -1.76 -3.64 -4.83
N THR A 38 -2.14 -3.32 -3.59
CA THR A 38 -2.33 -4.34 -2.53
C THR A 38 -3.53 -5.21 -2.85
N VAL A 39 -4.67 -4.64 -3.28
CA VAL A 39 -5.83 -5.40 -3.77
C VAL A 39 -5.44 -6.32 -4.92
N GLU A 40 -4.73 -5.81 -5.93
CA GLU A 40 -4.25 -6.62 -7.04
C GLU A 40 -3.40 -7.80 -6.56
N GLY A 41 -2.48 -7.55 -5.62
CA GLY A 41 -1.65 -8.61 -5.03
C GLY A 41 -2.48 -9.68 -4.33
N ILE A 42 -3.49 -9.30 -3.55
CA ILE A 42 -4.39 -10.23 -2.86
C ILE A 42 -5.21 -11.06 -3.86
N LEU A 43 -5.79 -10.43 -4.87
CA LEU A 43 -6.57 -11.14 -5.90
C LEU A 43 -5.71 -12.16 -6.66
N ARG A 44 -4.49 -11.76 -7.04
CA ARG A 44 -3.53 -12.67 -7.69
C ARG A 44 -3.12 -13.82 -6.76
N ALA A 45 -2.92 -13.55 -5.47
CA ALA A 45 -2.60 -14.58 -4.48
C ALA A 45 -3.74 -15.61 -4.36
N ARG A 46 -5.00 -15.15 -4.33
CA ARG A 46 -6.18 -16.04 -4.31
C ARG A 46 -6.26 -16.92 -5.55
N VAL A 47 -6.14 -16.32 -6.74
CA VAL A 47 -6.16 -17.05 -8.00
C VAL A 47 -5.01 -18.08 -8.05
N ARG A 48 -3.80 -17.67 -7.64
CA ARG A 48 -2.66 -18.58 -7.58
C ARG A 48 -2.90 -19.74 -6.61
N GLY A 49 -3.40 -19.45 -5.40
CA GLY A 49 -3.73 -20.49 -4.41
C GLY A 49 -4.74 -21.50 -4.94
N ALA A 50 -5.81 -21.00 -5.58
CA ALA A 50 -6.83 -21.86 -6.16
C ALA A 50 -6.30 -22.74 -7.32
N LEU A 51 -5.44 -22.18 -8.18
CA LEU A 51 -4.94 -22.91 -9.37
C LEU A 51 -3.73 -23.81 -9.08
N LYS A 52 -2.90 -23.46 -8.10
CA LYS A 52 -1.62 -24.15 -7.81
C LYS A 52 -1.61 -24.89 -6.47
N GLY A 53 -2.64 -24.73 -5.65
CA GLY A 53 -2.74 -25.35 -4.32
C GLY A 53 -1.83 -24.74 -3.25
N ILE A 54 -0.88 -23.87 -3.62
CA ILE A 54 0.04 -23.21 -2.69
C ILE A 54 0.29 -21.75 -3.09
N CYS A 55 0.27 -20.88 -2.10
CA CYS A 55 0.59 -19.47 -2.28
C CYS A 55 1.07 -18.86 -0.95
N HIS A 56 2.04 -17.94 -1.03
CA HIS A 56 2.42 -17.06 0.06
C HIS A 56 1.93 -15.64 -0.29
N PRO A 57 0.76 -15.21 0.21
CA PRO A 57 0.15 -13.95 -0.18
C PRO A 57 1.05 -12.71 -0.03
N PRO A 58 1.85 -12.54 1.06
CA PRO A 58 2.75 -11.41 1.18
C PRO A 58 3.76 -11.29 0.03
N SER A 59 4.30 -12.40 -0.47
CA SER A 59 5.21 -12.38 -1.65
C SER A 59 4.51 -11.92 -2.92
N VAL A 60 3.23 -12.26 -3.10
CA VAL A 60 2.45 -11.82 -4.27
C VAL A 60 2.04 -10.35 -4.13
N ILE A 61 1.71 -9.90 -2.91
CA ILE A 61 1.50 -8.48 -2.61
C ILE A 61 2.79 -7.70 -2.88
N HIS A 62 3.96 -8.23 -2.45
CA HIS A 62 5.26 -7.59 -2.72
C HIS A 62 5.49 -7.43 -4.23
N HIS A 63 5.21 -8.46 -5.03
CA HIS A 63 5.31 -8.37 -6.49
C HIS A 63 4.40 -7.25 -7.06
N ALA A 64 3.18 -7.10 -6.55
CA ALA A 64 2.30 -6.01 -6.95
C ALA A 64 2.89 -4.63 -6.56
N LEU A 65 3.43 -4.50 -5.34
CA LEU A 65 4.08 -3.26 -4.89
C LEU A 65 5.35 -2.93 -5.69
N LEU A 66 6.10 -3.93 -6.15
CA LEU A 66 7.24 -3.71 -7.07
C LEU A 66 6.77 -3.17 -8.43
N ARG A 67 5.59 -3.60 -8.93
CA ARG A 67 4.97 -2.99 -10.12
C ARG A 67 4.55 -1.55 -9.86
N TRP A 68 3.96 -1.25 -8.68
CA TRP A 68 3.70 0.14 -8.28
C TRP A 68 4.99 0.95 -8.25
N TYR A 69 6.07 0.43 -7.69
CA TYR A 69 7.38 1.11 -7.67
C TYR A 69 7.85 1.50 -9.08
N ARG A 70 7.63 0.65 -10.08
CA ARG A 70 7.90 0.97 -11.49
C ARG A 70 7.03 2.13 -12.02
N THR A 71 5.77 2.22 -11.63
CA THR A 71 4.91 3.35 -12.02
C THR A 71 5.41 4.69 -11.45
N GLN A 72 6.21 4.63 -10.37
CA GLN A 72 6.85 5.81 -9.77
C GLN A 72 8.23 6.14 -10.37
N GLY A 73 8.62 5.49 -11.45
CA GLY A 73 9.91 5.65 -12.12
C GLY A 73 11.03 4.82 -11.49
N GLY A 74 10.70 3.89 -10.58
CA GLY A 74 11.67 2.99 -9.98
C GLY A 74 12.09 1.84 -10.88
N ASN A 75 13.29 1.31 -10.65
CA ASN A 75 13.79 0.11 -11.32
C ASN A 75 14.06 -0.99 -10.27
N PRO A 76 13.12 -1.92 -10.04
CA PRO A 76 13.31 -2.99 -9.06
C PRO A 76 14.39 -3.96 -9.51
N LYS A 77 15.17 -4.49 -8.55
CA LYS A 77 16.16 -5.54 -8.79
C LYS A 77 15.52 -6.91 -9.06
N VAL A 78 14.28 -7.07 -8.60
CA VAL A 78 13.48 -8.28 -8.82
C VAL A 78 12.67 -8.13 -10.09
N GLN A 79 12.70 -9.14 -10.96
CA GLN A 79 11.92 -9.13 -12.19
C GLN A 79 10.43 -8.98 -11.91
N THR A 80 9.73 -8.15 -12.67
CA THR A 80 8.28 -7.97 -12.58
C THR A 80 7.65 -8.12 -13.96
N ASP A 81 6.39 -8.57 -14.00
CA ASP A 81 5.61 -8.60 -15.23
C ASP A 81 4.97 -7.22 -15.54
N ASP A 82 4.46 -7.07 -16.76
CA ASP A 82 3.76 -5.88 -17.24
C ASP A 82 2.25 -6.12 -17.35
N VAL A 83 1.67 -6.87 -16.40
CA VAL A 83 0.24 -7.23 -16.43
C VAL A 83 -0.49 -6.57 -15.27
N GLY A 84 -1.72 -6.09 -15.54
CA GLY A 84 -2.62 -5.52 -14.53
C GLY A 84 -2.50 -4.00 -14.38
N LEU A 85 -2.62 -3.51 -13.16
CA LEU A 85 -2.69 -2.08 -12.84
C LEU A 85 -1.48 -1.26 -13.32
N ILE A 86 -0.33 -1.87 -13.53
CA ILE A 86 0.84 -1.20 -14.10
C ILE A 86 0.55 -0.60 -15.50
N ASN A 87 -0.44 -1.12 -16.21
CA ASN A 87 -0.81 -0.65 -17.54
C ASN A 87 -1.82 0.52 -17.51
N ASP A 88 -2.38 0.85 -16.34
CA ASP A 88 -3.28 2.00 -16.23
C ASP A 88 -2.46 3.32 -16.20
N PRO A 89 -2.59 4.18 -17.21
CA PRO A 89 -1.81 5.42 -17.29
C PRO A 89 -2.14 6.39 -16.13
N ARG A 90 -3.32 6.31 -15.53
CA ARG A 90 -3.73 7.13 -14.38
C ARG A 90 -2.91 6.83 -13.13
N LEU A 91 -2.38 5.61 -13.02
CA LEU A 91 -1.56 5.16 -11.90
C LEU A 91 -0.05 5.38 -12.12
N ARG A 92 0.36 5.85 -13.30
CA ARG A 92 1.77 6.17 -13.61
C ARG A 92 2.19 7.58 -13.20
N ILE A 93 1.32 8.31 -12.51
CA ILE A 93 1.60 9.66 -12.06
C ILE A 93 2.21 9.60 -10.67
N ARG A 94 3.38 10.21 -10.50
CA ARG A 94 4.04 10.32 -9.19
C ARG A 94 3.30 11.34 -8.32
N ARG A 95 2.70 10.90 -7.22
CA ARG A 95 1.90 11.73 -6.31
C ARG A 95 2.31 11.45 -4.86
N ALA A 96 3.28 12.23 -4.40
CA ALA A 96 3.80 12.22 -3.04
C ALA A 96 4.23 10.86 -2.47
N PRO A 97 4.87 9.94 -3.26
CA PRO A 97 5.21 8.62 -2.75
C PRO A 97 6.19 8.73 -1.57
N GLY A 98 5.89 7.98 -0.51
CA GLY A 98 6.71 7.94 0.70
C GLY A 98 8.09 7.34 0.45
N ASN A 99 9.16 8.06 0.87
CA ASN A 99 10.54 7.60 0.68
C ASN A 99 10.82 6.23 1.31
N THR A 100 10.19 5.91 2.44
CA THR A 100 10.33 4.59 3.09
C THR A 100 9.86 3.46 2.17
N CYS A 101 8.69 3.62 1.52
CA CYS A 101 8.17 2.63 0.59
C CYS A 101 9.07 2.49 -0.64
N LEU A 102 9.47 3.62 -1.24
CA LEU A 102 10.35 3.61 -2.41
C LEU A 102 11.69 2.96 -2.14
N SER A 103 12.37 3.34 -1.04
CA SER A 103 13.70 2.80 -0.70
C SER A 103 13.66 1.32 -0.33
N SER A 104 12.61 0.86 0.36
CA SER A 104 12.46 -0.56 0.70
C SER A 104 12.27 -1.42 -0.55
N LEU A 105 11.38 -0.99 -1.46
CA LEU A 105 11.16 -1.71 -2.72
C LEU A 105 12.39 -1.68 -3.65
N ALA A 106 13.14 -0.57 -3.65
CA ALA A 106 14.41 -0.47 -4.37
C ALA A 106 15.49 -1.42 -3.82
N ALA A 107 15.48 -1.67 -2.52
CA ALA A 107 16.47 -2.53 -1.85
C ALA A 107 16.18 -4.02 -2.02
N SER A 108 14.93 -4.40 -2.30
CA SER A 108 14.47 -5.79 -2.38
C SER A 108 15.20 -6.57 -3.48
N THR A 109 15.58 -7.80 -3.17
CA THR A 109 16.28 -8.73 -4.07
C THR A 109 15.48 -10.01 -4.37
N HIS A 110 14.46 -10.29 -3.53
CA HIS A 110 13.58 -11.45 -3.69
C HIS A 110 12.13 -11.06 -3.39
N TYR A 111 11.17 -11.83 -3.88
CA TYR A 111 9.78 -11.65 -3.52
C TYR A 111 9.54 -12.01 -2.05
N GLY A 112 8.91 -11.08 -1.32
CA GLY A 112 8.66 -11.26 0.11
C GLY A 112 9.78 -10.76 1.02
N ASP A 113 10.84 -10.15 0.46
CA ASP A 113 11.89 -9.52 1.27
C ASP A 113 11.28 -8.51 2.26
N VAL A 114 11.70 -8.61 3.51
CA VAL A 114 11.30 -7.69 4.56
C VAL A 114 12.25 -6.48 4.64
N ALA A 115 11.67 -5.31 4.90
CA ALA A 115 12.43 -4.08 5.01
C ALA A 115 13.34 -4.07 6.24
N ARG A 116 14.57 -3.59 6.06
CA ARG A 116 15.58 -3.47 7.13
C ARG A 116 15.74 -2.04 7.66
N ASN A 117 14.68 -1.25 7.58
CA ASN A 117 14.66 0.12 8.12
C ASN A 117 13.98 0.16 9.50
N ASN A 118 14.07 1.32 10.15
CA ASN A 118 13.43 1.57 11.45
C ASN A 118 12.26 2.56 11.33
N SER A 119 11.53 2.53 10.20
CA SER A 119 10.45 3.47 9.94
C SER A 119 9.18 3.12 10.70
N LYS A 120 8.58 4.13 11.32
CA LYS A 120 7.25 4.12 11.95
C LYS A 120 6.22 4.88 11.10
N GLY A 121 6.55 5.16 9.83
CA GLY A 121 5.71 5.94 8.94
C GLY A 121 4.36 5.29 8.66
N CYS A 122 3.41 6.09 8.15
CA CYS A 122 2.03 5.67 7.86
C CYS A 122 1.88 4.80 6.59
N GLY A 123 2.96 4.58 5.84
CA GLY A 123 2.90 3.83 4.57
C GLY A 123 2.44 2.37 4.67
N THR A 124 2.23 1.85 5.87
CA THR A 124 1.58 0.56 6.12
C THR A 124 0.08 0.72 6.33
N ILE A 125 -0.34 1.63 7.22
CA ILE A 125 -1.77 1.87 7.54
C ILE A 125 -2.55 2.30 6.29
N MET A 126 -1.98 3.17 5.47
CA MET A 126 -2.66 3.73 4.30
C MET A 126 -3.10 2.66 3.28
N ARG A 127 -2.45 1.49 3.23
CA ARG A 127 -2.68 0.44 2.22
C ARG A 127 -3.18 -0.90 2.77
N VAL A 128 -3.35 -1.02 4.10
CA VAL A 128 -3.65 -2.32 4.72
C VAL A 128 -5.14 -2.68 4.73
N ALA A 129 -6.03 -1.70 4.50
CA ALA A 129 -7.48 -1.92 4.53
C ALA A 129 -7.95 -3.15 3.72
N PRO A 130 -7.44 -3.42 2.51
CA PRO A 130 -7.83 -4.62 1.76
C PRO A 130 -7.55 -5.93 2.49
N ILE A 131 -6.55 -5.98 3.36
CA ILE A 131 -6.25 -7.18 4.15
C ILE A 131 -7.37 -7.45 5.15
N GLY A 132 -7.83 -6.42 5.87
CA GLY A 132 -8.96 -6.55 6.79
C GLY A 132 -10.26 -6.98 6.11
N LEU A 133 -10.47 -6.52 4.88
CA LEU A 133 -11.71 -6.79 4.13
C LEU A 133 -11.70 -8.11 3.34
N MET A 134 -10.53 -8.66 3.06
CA MET A 134 -10.39 -9.77 2.09
C MET A 134 -9.81 -11.05 2.69
N PHE A 135 -9.25 -11.04 3.88
CA PHE A 135 -8.77 -12.25 4.57
C PHE A 135 -9.73 -12.72 5.65
N PRO A 136 -9.78 -14.03 5.97
CA PRO A 136 -10.47 -14.54 7.15
C PRO A 136 -9.99 -13.83 8.42
N ARG A 137 -10.91 -13.56 9.35
CA ARG A 137 -10.63 -12.74 10.54
C ARG A 137 -9.43 -13.22 11.37
N ASP A 138 -9.28 -14.53 11.50
CA ASP A 138 -8.18 -15.19 12.21
C ASP A 138 -6.81 -14.99 11.55
N GLN A 139 -6.76 -14.68 10.25
CA GLN A 139 -5.54 -14.47 9.48
C GLN A 139 -5.17 -12.98 9.33
N VAL A 140 -6.13 -12.05 9.54
CA VAL A 140 -5.95 -10.62 9.27
C VAL A 140 -4.71 -10.05 9.94
N ARG A 141 -4.53 -10.33 11.24
CA ARG A 141 -3.40 -9.80 12.01
C ARG A 141 -2.04 -10.23 11.44
N ALA A 142 -1.88 -11.51 11.16
CA ALA A 142 -0.63 -12.04 10.61
C ALA A 142 -0.35 -11.46 9.22
N MET A 143 -1.34 -11.48 8.33
CA MET A 143 -1.22 -10.95 6.97
C MET A 143 -0.91 -9.44 6.95
N ALA A 144 -1.52 -8.67 7.86
CA ALA A 144 -1.26 -7.24 7.98
C ALA A 144 0.18 -6.96 8.44
N ILE A 145 0.68 -7.70 9.42
CA ILE A 145 2.07 -7.58 9.89
C ILE A 145 3.05 -7.93 8.76
N GLU A 146 2.87 -9.08 8.12
CA GLU A 146 3.77 -9.54 7.06
C GLU A 146 3.75 -8.62 5.83
N SER A 147 2.57 -8.16 5.40
CA SER A 147 2.45 -7.18 4.31
C SER A 147 3.12 -5.85 4.69
N SER A 148 3.00 -5.41 5.94
CA SER A 148 3.62 -4.18 6.42
C SER A 148 5.14 -4.29 6.46
N ALA A 149 5.67 -5.45 6.85
CA ALA A 149 7.09 -5.72 6.92
C ALA A 149 7.80 -5.59 5.55
N LEU A 150 7.10 -5.70 4.44
CA LEU A 150 7.64 -5.50 3.08
C LEU A 150 8.24 -4.10 2.88
N THR A 151 7.77 -3.10 3.63
CA THR A 151 8.21 -1.71 3.48
C THR A 151 8.67 -1.06 4.78
N HIS A 152 8.19 -1.51 5.95
CA HIS A 152 8.46 -0.90 7.25
C HIS A 152 8.98 -1.94 8.23
N GLY A 153 10.25 -1.79 8.64
CA GLY A 153 10.92 -2.73 9.55
C GLY A 153 10.53 -2.54 11.02
N HIS A 154 10.07 -1.34 11.44
CA HIS A 154 9.76 -1.08 12.83
C HIS A 154 8.43 -1.73 13.26
N ARG A 155 8.46 -2.41 14.42
CA ARG A 155 7.29 -3.13 14.97
C ARG A 155 6.06 -2.26 15.16
N THR A 156 6.21 -1.00 15.59
CA THR A 156 5.07 -0.07 15.76
C THR A 156 4.33 0.17 14.44
N GLY A 157 5.04 0.37 13.32
CA GLY A 157 4.41 0.55 12.01
C GLY A 157 3.63 -0.68 11.56
N GLN A 158 4.15 -1.88 11.85
CA GLN A 158 3.49 -3.14 11.53
C GLN A 158 2.26 -3.38 12.41
N LEU A 159 2.36 -3.16 13.73
CA LEU A 159 1.26 -3.38 14.68
C LEU A 159 0.13 -2.36 14.52
N ALA A 160 0.44 -1.10 14.20
CA ALA A 160 -0.58 -0.09 13.93
C ALA A 160 -1.43 -0.47 12.70
N ALA A 161 -0.78 -0.96 11.64
CA ALA A 161 -1.48 -1.46 10.45
C ALA A 161 -2.33 -2.72 10.77
N ALA A 162 -1.79 -3.64 11.59
CA ALA A 162 -2.53 -4.82 12.01
C ALA A 162 -3.80 -4.45 12.80
N ALA A 163 -3.68 -3.56 13.78
CA ALA A 163 -4.83 -3.08 14.56
C ALA A 163 -5.90 -2.43 13.66
N TRP A 164 -5.47 -1.60 12.70
CA TRP A 164 -6.39 -0.99 11.74
C TRP A 164 -7.09 -2.03 10.86
N ALA A 165 -6.36 -3.02 10.34
CA ALA A 165 -6.94 -4.08 9.53
C ALA A 165 -7.93 -4.94 10.34
N GLU A 166 -7.62 -5.24 11.61
CA GLU A 166 -8.52 -5.97 12.50
C GLU A 166 -9.82 -5.21 12.78
N MET A 167 -9.72 -3.89 13.07
CA MET A 167 -10.90 -3.04 13.25
C MET A 167 -11.79 -3.03 12.00
N LEU A 168 -11.20 -2.94 10.80
CA LEU A 168 -11.96 -2.99 9.55
C LEU A 168 -12.63 -4.35 9.33
N ALA A 169 -11.94 -5.44 9.66
CA ALA A 169 -12.53 -6.78 9.57
C ALA A 169 -13.72 -6.93 10.52
N ASP A 170 -13.60 -6.42 11.76
CA ASP A 170 -14.68 -6.48 12.76
C ASP A 170 -15.89 -5.64 12.33
N VAL A 171 -15.67 -4.43 11.79
CA VAL A 171 -16.77 -3.58 11.29
C VAL A 171 -17.44 -4.18 10.04
N ALA A 172 -16.68 -4.83 9.17
CA ALA A 172 -17.22 -5.42 7.94
C ALA A 172 -17.92 -6.78 8.18
N GLY A 173 -17.55 -7.48 9.25
CA GLY A 173 -18.12 -8.78 9.61
C GLY A 173 -19.41 -8.71 10.42
N GLY A 174 -19.78 -7.52 10.95
CA GLY A 174 -21.02 -7.25 11.71
C GLY A 174 -20.86 -7.62 13.17
#